data_7232bddf60c5097e60828eaac920a9bd
#
_entry.id   7232bddf60c5097e60828eaac920a9bd
#
_cell.length_a   1.000
_cell.length_b   1.000
_cell.length_c   1.000
_cell.angle_alpha   90.00
_cell.angle_beta   90.00
_cell.angle_gamma   90.00
#
_symmetry.space_group_name_H-M   'P 1'
#
loop_
_entity.id
_entity.type
_entity.pdbx_description
1 polymer ?
#
loop_
_entity_poly.entity_id
_entity_poly.type
_entity_poly.pdbx_seq_one_letter_code
_entity_poly.pdbx_strand_id
1 'polypeptide(L)'
;MANETPAMPSPAAPESKPAVPAAAPSGTAAAPVPKPAAAVPAAPPPEPKPNPLPHVDLPFQGVDYTLRGVHAEATVAPADVVGAAEKLDREGFALDTITGVDWIAAGQMEVVYDFFHFQKTLRVAVRTRIPRENPELPSIHQVYPGANWHERETHDFFGIKFLGHPDLSPFLLPEDATYHPLRKDFTS
;
A
#
# COMPACT_ATOMS: atom_id res chain seq x y z
N MET A 1 -33.21 -30.84 -54.35
CA MET A 1 -32.07 -29.90 -54.48
C MET A 1 -31.35 -29.93 -53.17
N ALA A 2 -30.24 -30.66 -53.13
CA ALA A 2 -29.41 -30.83 -51.93
C ALA A 2 -28.50 -29.60 -51.79
N ASN A 3 -28.48 -29.01 -50.60
CA ASN A 3 -27.67 -27.85 -50.26
C ASN A 3 -26.39 -28.37 -49.58
N GLU A 4 -25.29 -28.41 -50.32
CA GLU A 4 -23.99 -28.76 -49.81
C GLU A 4 -23.38 -27.60 -49.03
N THR A 5 -23.10 -27.83 -47.76
CA THR A 5 -22.36 -26.92 -46.91
C THR A 5 -20.86 -27.12 -47.15
N PRO A 6 -20.08 -26.08 -47.50
CA PRO A 6 -18.62 -26.25 -47.67
C PRO A 6 -17.90 -26.42 -46.34
N ALA A 7 -17.02 -27.42 -46.27
CA ALA A 7 -16.17 -27.72 -45.13
C ALA A 7 -15.11 -26.63 -44.93
N MET A 8 -14.95 -26.16 -43.70
CA MET A 8 -13.82 -25.30 -43.29
C MET A 8 -12.50 -26.06 -43.19
N PRO A 9 -11.40 -25.49 -43.64
CA PRO A 9 -10.10 -26.14 -43.53
C PRO A 9 -9.59 -26.11 -42.05
N SER A 10 -9.01 -27.24 -41.65
CA SER A 10 -8.37 -27.46 -40.36
C SER A 10 -7.18 -26.52 -40.14
N PRO A 11 -6.94 -25.99 -38.92
CA PRO A 11 -5.75 -25.16 -38.67
C PRO A 11 -4.47 -26.00 -38.67
N ALA A 12 -3.46 -25.47 -39.36
CA ALA A 12 -2.12 -26.06 -39.48
C ALA A 12 -1.42 -26.07 -38.10
N ALA A 13 -0.64 -27.14 -37.86
CA ALA A 13 0.20 -27.32 -36.69
C ALA A 13 1.29 -26.23 -36.59
N PRO A 14 1.71 -25.81 -35.39
CA PRO A 14 2.76 -24.81 -35.24
C PRO A 14 4.13 -25.40 -35.59
N GLU A 15 4.85 -24.66 -36.44
CA GLU A 15 6.23 -24.96 -36.80
C GLU A 15 7.17 -24.94 -35.59
N SER A 16 8.03 -25.94 -35.51
CA SER A 16 9.07 -26.07 -34.50
C SER A 16 10.13 -24.97 -34.61
N LYS A 17 10.34 -24.18 -33.57
CA LYS A 17 11.47 -23.26 -33.43
C LYS A 17 12.81 -23.97 -33.50
N PRO A 18 13.83 -23.45 -34.20
CA PRO A 18 15.16 -24.01 -34.18
C PRO A 18 15.83 -23.86 -32.81
N ALA A 19 16.50 -24.93 -32.38
CA ALA A 19 17.25 -24.99 -31.13
C ALA A 19 18.44 -24.01 -31.15
N VAL A 20 18.57 -23.22 -30.11
CA VAL A 20 19.73 -22.37 -29.84
C VAL A 20 20.84 -23.23 -29.24
N PRO A 21 22.09 -23.21 -29.75
CA PRO A 21 23.18 -23.99 -29.17
C PRO A 21 23.55 -23.49 -27.77
N ALA A 22 23.70 -24.42 -26.84
CA ALA A 22 24.15 -24.18 -25.48
C ALA A 22 25.56 -23.57 -25.44
N ALA A 23 25.71 -22.36 -24.94
CA ALA A 23 27.01 -21.76 -24.63
C ALA A 23 27.56 -22.37 -23.32
N ALA A 24 28.83 -22.80 -23.37
CA ALA A 24 29.56 -23.36 -22.25
C ALA A 24 29.70 -22.30 -21.11
N PRO A 25 29.71 -22.72 -19.82
CA PRO A 25 29.89 -21.79 -18.71
C PRO A 25 31.36 -21.31 -18.64
N SER A 26 31.61 -20.07 -19.01
CA SER A 26 32.84 -19.38 -18.69
C SER A 26 32.81 -19.03 -17.19
N GLY A 27 33.75 -19.65 -16.43
CA GLY A 27 33.92 -19.37 -15.01
C GLY A 27 34.29 -17.92 -14.77
N THR A 28 33.33 -17.15 -14.27
CA THR A 28 33.58 -15.80 -13.72
C THR A 28 33.93 -15.94 -12.24
N ALA A 29 35.18 -15.62 -11.90
CA ALA A 29 35.64 -15.56 -10.51
C ALA A 29 34.72 -14.65 -9.69
N ALA A 30 34.21 -15.18 -8.59
CA ALA A 30 33.37 -14.44 -7.66
C ALA A 30 34.16 -13.22 -7.11
N ALA A 31 33.63 -12.02 -7.35
CA ALA A 31 34.11 -10.80 -6.71
C ALA A 31 33.92 -10.92 -5.18
N PRO A 32 34.87 -10.41 -4.37
CA PRO A 32 34.77 -10.49 -2.93
C PRO A 32 33.54 -9.71 -2.45
N VAL A 33 32.71 -10.40 -1.65
CA VAL A 33 31.55 -9.80 -0.97
C VAL A 33 32.03 -8.65 -0.09
N PRO A 34 31.53 -7.42 -0.25
CA PRO A 34 31.94 -6.31 0.59
C PRO A 34 31.60 -6.63 2.06
N LYS A 35 32.60 -6.52 2.92
CA LYS A 35 32.47 -6.67 4.37
C LYS A 35 31.37 -5.71 4.87
N PRO A 36 30.44 -6.14 5.74
CA PRO A 36 29.41 -5.24 6.23
C PRO A 36 30.06 -4.04 6.89
N ALA A 37 29.70 -2.84 6.40
CA ALA A 37 30.16 -1.59 6.99
C ALA A 37 29.75 -1.57 8.47
N ALA A 38 30.68 -1.15 9.32
CA ALA A 38 30.43 -1.02 10.75
C ALA A 38 29.17 -0.17 10.95
N ALA A 39 28.27 -0.66 11.80
CA ALA A 39 27.03 0.03 12.12
C ALA A 39 27.38 1.43 12.65
N VAL A 40 26.95 2.45 11.89
CA VAL A 40 26.98 3.84 12.36
C VAL A 40 26.11 3.87 13.62
N PRO A 41 26.59 4.38 14.78
CA PRO A 41 25.76 4.48 15.96
C PRO A 41 24.51 5.27 15.62
N ALA A 42 23.33 4.70 15.90
CA ALA A 42 22.06 5.34 15.64
C ALA A 42 22.03 6.68 16.38
N ALA A 43 21.78 7.76 15.64
CA ALA A 43 21.58 9.07 16.26
C ALA A 43 20.46 8.96 17.32
N PRO A 44 20.54 9.67 18.45
CA PRO A 44 19.50 9.66 19.45
C PRO A 44 18.16 10.04 18.77
N PRO A 45 17.03 9.44 19.20
CA PRO A 45 15.73 9.77 18.64
C PRO A 45 15.50 11.29 18.76
N PRO A 46 14.99 11.94 17.70
CA PRO A 46 14.74 13.38 17.73
C PRO A 46 13.78 13.71 18.87
N GLU A 47 14.02 14.82 19.56
CA GLU A 47 13.13 15.30 20.60
C GLU A 47 11.71 15.52 20.06
N PRO A 48 10.66 15.11 20.81
CA PRO A 48 9.29 15.27 20.35
C PRO A 48 8.98 16.76 20.18
N LYS A 49 8.53 17.14 18.98
CA LYS A 49 8.08 18.50 18.71
C LYS A 49 6.67 18.71 19.30
N PRO A 50 6.29 19.94 19.65
CA PRO A 50 4.97 20.23 20.18
C PRO A 50 3.89 19.85 19.13
N ASN A 51 2.75 19.36 19.64
CA ASN A 51 1.60 19.06 18.78
C ASN A 51 1.12 20.35 18.08
N PRO A 52 1.09 20.42 16.75
CA PRO A 52 0.61 21.59 16.02
C PRO A 52 -0.92 21.73 16.04
N LEU A 53 -1.66 20.70 16.51
CA LEU A 53 -3.12 20.62 16.54
C LEU A 53 -3.65 20.27 17.94
N PRO A 54 -3.34 21.06 18.99
CA PRO A 54 -3.72 20.73 20.36
C PRO A 54 -5.24 20.78 20.61
N HIS A 55 -6.01 21.41 19.70
CA HIS A 55 -7.47 21.53 19.76
C HIS A 55 -8.20 20.34 19.11
N VAL A 56 -7.48 19.52 18.34
CA VAL A 56 -8.04 18.29 17.76
C VAL A 56 -7.86 17.15 18.75
N ASP A 57 -8.97 16.57 19.20
CA ASP A 57 -8.98 15.45 20.14
C ASP A 57 -8.52 14.14 19.42
N LEU A 58 -7.24 14.11 19.08
CA LEU A 58 -6.49 12.97 18.55
C LEU A 58 -5.09 12.98 19.17
N PRO A 59 -4.47 11.80 19.36
CA PRO A 59 -3.18 11.68 20.03
C PRO A 59 -2.00 12.11 19.13
N PHE A 60 -2.08 13.29 18.53
CA PHE A 60 -1.05 13.83 17.67
C PHE A 60 0.24 14.12 18.42
N GLN A 61 1.34 13.64 17.85
CA GLN A 61 2.70 13.99 18.26
C GLN A 61 3.37 14.78 17.14
N GLY A 62 3.93 15.93 17.46
CA GLY A 62 4.71 16.71 16.51
C GLY A 62 5.97 15.98 16.09
N VAL A 63 6.26 15.94 14.78
CA VAL A 63 7.42 15.27 14.21
C VAL A 63 8.23 16.23 13.34
N ASP A 64 9.43 15.82 12.96
CA ASP A 64 10.26 16.61 12.06
C ASP A 64 9.81 16.45 10.63
N TYR A 65 9.27 17.52 10.05
CA TYR A 65 8.78 17.53 8.67
C TYR A 65 9.87 17.14 7.65
N THR A 66 11.11 17.55 7.88
CA THR A 66 12.21 17.24 6.94
C THR A 66 12.56 15.75 6.90
N LEU A 67 12.27 15.03 7.97
CA LEU A 67 12.52 13.60 8.09
C LEU A 67 11.30 12.73 7.74
N ARG A 68 10.08 13.24 8.02
CA ARG A 68 8.85 12.46 7.98
C ARG A 68 7.89 12.87 6.87
N GLY A 69 8.06 14.07 6.29
CA GLY A 69 7.13 14.63 5.29
C GLY A 69 5.79 15.10 5.87
N VAL A 70 5.59 14.96 7.19
CA VAL A 70 4.41 15.42 7.91
C VAL A 70 4.82 16.22 9.16
N HIS A 71 3.92 17.07 9.65
CA HIS A 71 4.16 17.92 10.83
C HIS A 71 3.76 17.23 12.13
N ALA A 72 2.80 16.30 12.06
CA ALA A 72 2.38 15.49 13.19
C ALA A 72 1.88 14.11 12.74
N GLU A 73 2.03 13.14 13.64
CA GLU A 73 1.52 11.78 13.47
C GLU A 73 0.64 11.40 14.66
N ALA A 74 -0.44 10.66 14.40
CA ALA A 74 -1.28 10.05 15.43
C ALA A 74 -1.42 8.55 15.14
N THR A 75 -1.35 7.72 16.19
CA THR A 75 -1.71 6.31 16.08
C THR A 75 -3.04 6.09 16.77
N VAL A 76 -3.99 5.50 16.05
CA VAL A 76 -5.34 5.24 16.53
C VAL A 76 -5.67 3.75 16.43
N ALA A 77 -6.62 3.29 17.24
CA ALA A 77 -7.15 1.93 17.09
C ALA A 77 -7.95 1.81 15.77
N PRO A 78 -8.02 0.60 15.18
CA PRO A 78 -8.77 0.38 13.94
C PRO A 78 -10.22 0.87 14.00
N ALA A 79 -10.89 0.69 15.14
CA ALA A 79 -12.28 1.14 15.33
C ALA A 79 -12.44 2.66 15.33
N ASP A 80 -11.38 3.42 15.64
CA ASP A 80 -11.41 4.87 15.78
C ASP A 80 -11.06 5.62 14.50
N VAL A 81 -10.69 4.91 13.43
CA VAL A 81 -10.21 5.51 12.16
C VAL A 81 -11.26 6.42 11.54
N VAL A 82 -12.53 5.99 11.50
CA VAL A 82 -13.62 6.82 10.95
C VAL A 82 -13.81 8.09 11.77
N GLY A 83 -13.84 7.96 13.11
CA GLY A 83 -13.96 9.12 14.00
C GLY A 83 -12.77 10.08 13.88
N ALA A 84 -11.55 9.57 13.63
CA ALA A 84 -10.39 10.40 13.36
C ALA A 84 -10.54 11.15 12.02
N ALA A 85 -10.99 10.48 10.98
CA ALA A 85 -11.27 11.10 9.69
C ALA A 85 -12.33 12.20 9.79
N GLU A 86 -13.44 11.96 10.51
CA GLU A 86 -14.49 12.96 10.74
C GLU A 86 -13.98 14.19 11.49
N LYS A 87 -13.09 14.02 12.47
CA LYS A 87 -12.49 15.13 13.20
C LYS A 87 -11.62 15.99 12.29
N LEU A 88 -10.82 15.35 11.42
CA LEU A 88 -9.97 16.06 10.47
C LEU A 88 -10.77 16.76 9.37
N ASP A 89 -11.84 16.15 8.87
CA ASP A 89 -12.73 16.78 7.90
C ASP A 89 -13.36 18.05 8.46
N ARG A 90 -13.88 18.02 9.70
CA ARG A 90 -14.41 19.21 10.39
C ARG A 90 -13.39 20.33 10.57
N GLU A 91 -12.11 19.99 10.69
CA GLU A 91 -11.00 20.94 10.76
C GLU A 91 -10.55 21.47 9.39
N GLY A 92 -11.13 20.96 8.31
CA GLY A 92 -10.82 21.38 6.94
C GLY A 92 -9.59 20.72 6.33
N PHE A 93 -9.21 19.53 6.82
CA PHE A 93 -8.19 18.72 6.18
C PHE A 93 -8.80 17.94 5.01
N ALA A 94 -8.08 17.88 3.91
CA ALA A 94 -8.35 16.99 2.78
C ALA A 94 -7.51 15.73 2.90
N LEU A 95 -8.06 14.59 2.45
CA LEU A 95 -7.30 13.36 2.30
C LEU A 95 -6.33 13.51 1.12
N ASP A 96 -5.07 13.19 1.34
CA ASP A 96 -4.01 13.18 0.31
C ASP A 96 -3.82 11.76 -0.23
N THR A 97 -3.57 10.78 0.65
CA THR A 97 -3.41 9.38 0.25
C THR A 97 -3.71 8.40 1.38
N ILE A 98 -3.94 7.13 1.02
CA ILE A 98 -3.98 5.99 1.93
C ILE A 98 -2.94 4.98 1.47
N THR A 99 -2.03 4.61 2.36
CA THR A 99 -0.92 3.71 2.04
C THR A 99 -0.91 2.50 2.97
N GLY A 100 -0.84 1.30 2.40
CA GLY A 100 -0.61 0.06 3.14
C GLY A 100 0.87 -0.19 3.39
N VAL A 101 1.22 -0.79 4.53
CA VAL A 101 2.57 -1.23 4.87
C VAL A 101 2.51 -2.63 5.48
N ASP A 102 3.30 -3.55 4.95
CA ASP A 102 3.39 -4.92 5.48
C ASP A 102 4.53 -5.04 6.49
N TRP A 103 4.17 -5.25 7.76
CA TRP A 103 5.08 -5.53 8.88
C TRP A 103 5.15 -7.04 9.13
N ILE A 104 5.66 -7.80 8.16
CA ILE A 104 5.69 -9.28 8.21
C ILE A 104 6.34 -9.81 9.49
N ALA A 105 7.44 -9.21 9.96
CA ALA A 105 8.13 -9.62 11.19
C ALA A 105 7.27 -9.44 12.46
N ALA A 106 6.31 -8.52 12.43
CA ALA A 106 5.38 -8.26 13.53
C ALA A 106 4.05 -8.98 13.37
N GLY A 107 3.80 -9.68 12.25
CA GLY A 107 2.51 -10.28 11.93
C GLY A 107 1.38 -9.24 11.78
N GLN A 108 1.72 -8.01 11.37
CA GLN A 108 0.80 -6.89 11.28
C GLN A 108 0.84 -6.24 9.91
N MET A 109 -0.24 -5.58 9.55
CA MET A 109 -0.27 -4.55 8.51
C MET A 109 -0.55 -3.19 9.15
N GLU A 110 -0.03 -2.15 8.55
CA GLU A 110 -0.29 -0.77 8.94
C GLU A 110 -0.96 -0.05 7.78
N VAL A 111 -1.95 0.76 8.08
CA VAL A 111 -2.54 1.70 7.12
C VAL A 111 -2.23 3.10 7.58
N VAL A 112 -1.68 3.89 6.68
CA VAL A 112 -1.31 5.28 6.89
C VAL A 112 -2.24 6.15 6.05
N TYR A 113 -2.91 7.06 6.70
CA TYR A 113 -3.77 8.07 6.08
C TYR A 113 -3.05 9.41 6.16
N ASP A 114 -2.69 9.97 5.03
CA ASP A 114 -2.07 11.28 4.95
C ASP A 114 -3.14 12.34 4.64
N PHE A 115 -3.13 13.41 5.43
CA PHE A 115 -4.07 14.53 5.29
C PHE A 115 -3.32 15.84 5.13
N PHE A 116 -3.92 16.75 4.39
CA PHE A 116 -3.35 18.05 4.11
C PHE A 116 -4.38 19.18 4.35
N HIS A 117 -3.95 20.25 5.02
CA HIS A 117 -4.76 21.46 5.22
C HIS A 117 -4.20 22.60 4.37
N PHE A 118 -4.92 23.00 3.33
CA PHE A 118 -4.46 23.97 2.34
C PHE A 118 -4.10 25.34 2.93
N GLN A 119 -4.96 25.90 3.79
CA GLN A 119 -4.74 27.23 4.34
C GLN A 119 -3.63 27.27 5.40
N LYS A 120 -3.53 26.25 6.23
CA LYS A 120 -2.52 26.17 7.31
C LYS A 120 -1.20 25.59 6.79
N THR A 121 -1.16 25.05 5.57
CA THR A 121 -0.01 24.35 4.98
C THR A 121 0.52 23.24 5.91
N LEU A 122 -0.40 22.54 6.57
CA LEU A 122 -0.09 21.45 7.50
C LEU A 122 -0.36 20.11 6.84
N ARG A 123 0.54 19.17 7.03
CA ARG A 123 0.36 17.75 6.70
C ARG A 123 0.39 16.94 7.98
N VAL A 124 -0.53 15.99 8.12
CA VAL A 124 -0.60 15.09 9.26
C VAL A 124 -0.86 13.67 8.80
N ALA A 125 -0.34 12.69 9.53
CA ALA A 125 -0.59 11.29 9.27
C ALA A 125 -1.36 10.65 10.42
N VAL A 126 -2.38 9.86 10.08
CA VAL A 126 -3.06 8.98 11.02
C VAL A 126 -2.68 7.54 10.66
N ARG A 127 -2.19 6.80 11.64
CA ARG A 127 -1.71 5.43 11.48
C ARG A 127 -2.57 4.48 12.28
N THR A 128 -2.83 3.32 11.72
CA THR A 128 -3.48 2.23 12.44
C THR A 128 -2.85 0.89 12.07
N ARG A 129 -2.80 -0.04 13.02
CA ARG A 129 -2.27 -1.38 12.80
C ARG A 129 -3.36 -2.43 12.98
N ILE A 130 -3.34 -3.42 12.10
CA ILE A 130 -4.29 -4.52 12.04
C ILE A 130 -3.54 -5.86 11.93
N PRO A 131 -4.14 -6.98 12.33
CA PRO A 131 -3.56 -8.30 12.14
C PRO A 131 -3.35 -8.61 10.65
N ARG A 132 -2.18 -9.17 10.31
CA ARG A 132 -1.84 -9.52 8.93
C ARG A 132 -2.66 -10.68 8.36
N GLU A 133 -3.07 -11.62 9.24
CA GLU A 133 -3.82 -12.82 8.83
C GLU A 133 -5.26 -12.49 8.38
N ASN A 134 -5.90 -11.54 9.05
CA ASN A 134 -7.23 -11.05 8.69
C ASN A 134 -7.22 -9.51 8.73
N PRO A 135 -6.67 -8.85 7.71
CA PRO A 135 -6.49 -7.41 7.69
C PRO A 135 -7.81 -6.71 7.34
N GLU A 136 -8.60 -6.36 8.34
CA GLU A 136 -9.89 -5.69 8.20
C GLU A 136 -9.89 -4.34 8.93
N LEU A 137 -10.55 -3.34 8.33
CA LEU A 137 -10.54 -1.96 8.79
C LEU A 137 -11.80 -1.25 8.29
N PRO A 138 -12.44 -0.36 9.06
CA PRO A 138 -13.56 0.43 8.55
C PRO A 138 -13.14 1.35 7.41
N SER A 139 -13.97 1.44 6.37
CA SER A 139 -13.79 2.39 5.27
C SER A 139 -14.08 3.82 5.72
N ILE A 140 -13.29 4.78 5.24
CA ILE A 140 -13.54 6.22 5.45
C ILE A 140 -14.18 6.91 4.24
N HIS A 141 -14.61 6.14 3.24
CA HIS A 141 -15.16 6.69 1.99
C HIS A 141 -16.40 7.55 2.22
N GLN A 142 -17.17 7.31 3.31
CA GLN A 142 -18.34 8.12 3.64
C GLN A 142 -17.96 9.54 4.11
N VAL A 143 -16.75 9.69 4.68
CA VAL A 143 -16.21 10.98 5.12
C VAL A 143 -15.45 11.64 3.96
N TYR A 144 -14.59 10.86 3.31
CA TYR A 144 -13.78 11.31 2.18
C TYR A 144 -14.08 10.47 0.94
N PRO A 145 -14.92 10.94 0.01
CA PRO A 145 -15.26 10.19 -1.21
C PRO A 145 -14.04 9.77 -2.04
N GLY A 146 -12.96 10.56 -2.02
CA GLY A 146 -11.70 10.23 -2.68
C GLY A 146 -11.01 8.98 -2.10
N ALA A 147 -11.30 8.60 -0.86
CA ALA A 147 -10.77 7.38 -0.24
C ALA A 147 -11.15 6.11 -1.02
N ASN A 148 -12.27 6.11 -1.74
CA ASN A 148 -12.72 4.97 -2.55
C ASN A 148 -11.60 4.38 -3.41
N TRP A 149 -10.86 5.21 -4.13
CA TRP A 149 -9.78 4.76 -5.02
C TRP A 149 -8.55 4.26 -4.27
N HIS A 150 -8.15 4.97 -3.22
CA HIS A 150 -7.00 4.59 -2.40
C HIS A 150 -7.24 3.30 -1.60
N GLU A 151 -8.46 3.09 -1.11
CA GLU A 151 -8.85 1.88 -0.39
C GLU A 151 -8.86 0.66 -1.33
N ARG A 152 -9.35 0.81 -2.56
CA ARG A 152 -9.30 -0.25 -3.59
C ARG A 152 -7.87 -0.58 -3.99
N GLU A 153 -7.01 0.42 -4.21
CA GLU A 153 -5.58 0.21 -4.49
C GLU A 153 -4.91 -0.54 -3.34
N THR A 154 -5.16 -0.12 -2.10
CA THR A 154 -4.59 -0.77 -0.91
C THR A 154 -5.15 -2.19 -0.74
N HIS A 155 -6.41 -2.42 -1.08
CA HIS A 155 -7.02 -3.75 -1.13
C HIS A 155 -6.30 -4.64 -2.15
N ASP A 156 -6.12 -4.18 -3.38
CA ASP A 156 -5.45 -4.93 -4.44
C ASP A 156 -4.04 -5.37 -4.01
N PHE A 157 -3.23 -4.42 -3.55
CA PHE A 157 -1.82 -4.68 -3.34
C PHE A 157 -1.48 -5.36 -2.01
N PHE A 158 -2.31 -5.19 -0.98
CA PHE A 158 -2.05 -5.75 0.36
C PHE A 158 -3.11 -6.75 0.83
N GLY A 159 -4.29 -6.79 0.19
CA GLY A 159 -5.42 -7.63 0.60
C GLY A 159 -6.13 -7.12 1.85
N ILE A 160 -6.04 -5.82 2.15
CA ILE A 160 -6.73 -5.21 3.28
C ILE A 160 -8.20 -5.02 2.92
N LYS A 161 -9.12 -5.48 3.76
CA LYS A 161 -10.56 -5.33 3.56
C LYS A 161 -11.08 -4.08 4.26
N PHE A 162 -11.65 -3.18 3.51
CA PHE A 162 -12.28 -1.97 4.04
C PHE A 162 -13.79 -2.20 4.25
N LEU A 163 -14.18 -2.40 5.51
CA LEU A 163 -15.57 -2.70 5.87
C LEU A 163 -16.46 -1.49 5.62
N GLY A 164 -17.57 -1.71 4.93
CA GLY A 164 -18.50 -0.64 4.54
C GLY A 164 -18.09 0.13 3.27
N HIS A 165 -17.03 -0.30 2.60
CA HIS A 165 -16.71 0.20 1.27
C HIS A 165 -17.79 -0.24 0.25
N PRO A 166 -18.22 0.64 -0.67
CA PRO A 166 -19.31 0.34 -1.60
C PRO A 166 -18.96 -0.73 -2.63
N ASP A 167 -17.70 -0.80 -3.05
CA ASP A 167 -17.24 -1.70 -4.09
C ASP A 167 -15.72 -1.91 -3.99
N LEU A 168 -15.27 -3.05 -3.45
CA LEU A 168 -13.87 -3.48 -3.38
C LEU A 168 -13.47 -4.39 -4.56
N SER A 169 -14.12 -4.26 -5.71
CA SER A 169 -13.67 -4.94 -6.92
C SER A 169 -12.24 -4.51 -7.29
N PRO A 170 -11.45 -5.38 -7.93
CA PRO A 170 -10.10 -5.06 -8.37
C PRO A 170 -10.06 -3.74 -9.15
N PHE A 171 -9.02 -2.93 -8.89
CA PHE A 171 -8.85 -1.61 -9.49
C PHE A 171 -7.64 -1.54 -10.43
N LEU A 172 -6.50 -2.04 -9.98
CA LEU A 172 -5.24 -2.01 -10.72
C LEU A 172 -4.80 -3.43 -11.14
N LEU A 173 -5.22 -4.45 -10.42
CA LEU A 173 -4.93 -5.83 -10.76
C LEU A 173 -6.02 -6.41 -11.68
N PRO A 174 -5.70 -7.48 -12.45
CA PRO A 174 -6.71 -8.23 -13.19
C PRO A 174 -7.82 -8.78 -12.30
N GLU A 175 -9.04 -8.93 -12.83
CA GLU A 175 -10.21 -9.39 -12.05
C GLU A 175 -10.03 -10.79 -11.45
N ASP A 176 -9.17 -11.61 -12.04
CA ASP A 176 -8.84 -12.96 -11.60
C ASP A 176 -7.61 -13.04 -10.68
N ALA A 177 -7.02 -11.89 -10.29
CA ALA A 177 -5.87 -11.86 -9.42
C ALA A 177 -6.24 -12.36 -8.01
N THR A 178 -5.52 -13.38 -7.54
CA THR A 178 -5.64 -13.95 -6.19
C THR A 178 -4.43 -13.67 -5.31
N TYR A 179 -3.60 -12.72 -5.73
CA TYR A 179 -2.32 -12.39 -5.10
C TYR A 179 -2.25 -10.91 -4.76
N HIS A 180 -1.34 -10.56 -3.84
CA HIS A 180 -1.14 -9.19 -3.37
C HIS A 180 0.34 -8.83 -3.49
N PRO A 181 0.75 -8.12 -4.57
CA PRO A 181 2.15 -8.00 -4.97
C PRO A 181 3.01 -7.13 -4.05
N LEU A 182 2.42 -6.33 -3.16
CA LEU A 182 3.20 -5.51 -2.21
C LEU A 182 3.34 -6.17 -0.83
N ARG A 183 2.81 -7.38 -0.63
CA ARG A 183 3.16 -8.18 0.55
C ARG A 183 4.61 -8.61 0.48
N LYS A 184 5.31 -8.59 1.63
CA LYS A 184 6.75 -8.91 1.72
C LYS A 184 7.12 -10.36 1.39
N ASP A 185 6.17 -11.26 1.44
CA ASP A 185 6.31 -12.69 1.09
C ASP A 185 5.81 -13.02 -0.33
N PHE A 186 5.39 -12.02 -1.09
CA PHE A 186 5.03 -12.22 -2.48
C PHE A 186 6.27 -12.60 -3.31
N THR A 187 6.14 -13.68 -4.07
CA THR A 187 7.14 -14.15 -5.05
C THR A 187 6.46 -14.25 -6.41
N SER A 188 7.05 -13.63 -7.42
CA SER A 188 6.59 -13.65 -8.82
C SER A 188 7.01 -14.95 -9.53
#